data_c2c478361587b146f40c5afbaf3dd05f
#
_entry.id   c2c478361587b146f40c5afbaf3dd05f
#
_cell.length_a   1.000
_cell.length_b   1.000
_cell.length_c   1.000
_cell.angle_alpha   90.00
_cell.angle_beta   90.00
_cell.angle_gamma   90.00
#
_symmetry.space_group_name_H-M   'P 1'
#
loop_
_entity.id
_entity.type
_entity.pdbx_description
1 polymer ?
#
loop_
_entity_poly.entity_id
_entity_poly.type
_entity_poly.pdbx_seq_one_letter_code
_entity_poly.pdbx_strand_id
1 'polypeptide(L)'
;MQPYYHIIPIPFSEARAETSDQRNRLGQLGMTPDGRLFRYCNNGGVALATARMIQSELPGVDWDELAVAAAVAANAKVVTVTLGATGITAADFDEGYMNVETTLALGAGHMYALPSVLNGGVAANATVAASGTATITLAEGVKVAMTTSTKVLLIKNPFKDVIIHPSPATALLVGVTVADV
;
A
#
# COMPACT_ATOMS: atom_id res chain seq x y z
N MET A 1 -5.63 -5.54 -19.36
CA MET A 1 -5.40 -4.88 -18.05
C MET A 1 -6.60 -4.00 -17.76
N GLN A 2 -7.43 -4.31 -16.77
CA GLN A 2 -8.60 -3.49 -16.42
C GLN A 2 -8.12 -2.19 -15.78
N PRO A 3 -8.63 -1.02 -16.18
CA PRO A 3 -8.24 0.23 -15.53
C PRO A 3 -8.66 0.21 -14.05
N TYR A 4 -7.73 0.54 -13.17
CA TYR A 4 -7.88 0.50 -11.71
C TYR A 4 -8.87 1.53 -11.11
N TYR A 5 -9.57 2.29 -11.96
CA TYR A 5 -10.50 3.35 -11.56
C TYR A 5 -11.96 3.03 -11.88
N HIS A 6 -12.35 1.77 -11.68
CA HIS A 6 -13.75 1.43 -11.84
C HIS A 6 -14.51 1.87 -10.59
N ILE A 7 -15.43 2.82 -10.75
CA ILE A 7 -16.41 3.16 -9.71
C ILE A 7 -17.44 2.03 -9.69
N ILE A 8 -17.55 1.34 -8.58
CA ILE A 8 -18.54 0.26 -8.42
C ILE A 8 -19.83 0.84 -7.81
N PRO A 9 -21.01 0.45 -8.29
CA PRO A 9 -22.26 0.78 -7.61
C PRO A 9 -22.32 0.00 -6.29
N ILE A 10 -22.60 0.70 -5.20
CA ILE A 10 -22.77 0.09 -3.88
C ILE A 10 -24.13 0.46 -3.28
N PRO A 11 -24.82 -0.43 -2.55
CA PRO A 11 -26.01 -0.09 -1.82
C PRO A 11 -25.66 0.78 -0.59
N PHE A 12 -26.64 1.49 -0.04
CA PHE A 12 -26.45 2.31 1.16
C PHE A 12 -25.96 1.52 2.37
N SER A 13 -26.36 0.23 2.47
CA SER A 13 -25.92 -0.66 3.53
C SER A 13 -24.43 -0.96 3.45
N GLU A 14 -23.89 -1.13 2.24
CA GLU A 14 -22.47 -1.42 2.06
C GLU A 14 -21.57 -0.21 2.34
N ALA A 15 -22.06 1.00 2.04
CA ALA A 15 -21.34 2.23 2.35
C ALA A 15 -21.03 2.40 3.85
N ARG A 16 -21.73 1.68 4.72
CA ARG A 16 -21.57 1.70 6.19
C ARG A 16 -21.24 0.32 6.76
N ALA A 17 -20.96 -0.65 5.91
CA ALA A 17 -20.63 -2.00 6.36
C ALA A 17 -19.20 -2.09 6.86
N GLU A 18 -19.04 -2.74 8.00
CA GLU A 18 -17.76 -3.14 8.55
C GLU A 18 -17.56 -4.62 8.29
N THR A 19 -16.34 -5.00 7.96
CA THR A 19 -16.00 -6.40 7.68
C THR A 19 -14.63 -6.73 8.27
N SER A 20 -14.50 -7.90 8.87
CA SER A 20 -13.21 -8.41 9.38
C SER A 20 -12.23 -8.75 8.24
N ASP A 21 -12.77 -9.05 7.05
CA ASP A 21 -11.97 -9.43 5.89
C ASP A 21 -12.05 -8.36 4.81
N GLN A 22 -10.95 -8.15 4.11
CA GLN A 22 -10.88 -7.25 2.98
C GLN A 22 -11.76 -7.78 1.83
N ARG A 23 -12.78 -7.01 1.41
CA ARG A 23 -13.71 -7.35 0.33
C ARG A 23 -13.43 -6.62 -0.97
N ASN A 24 -12.89 -5.43 -0.87
CA ASN A 24 -12.60 -4.56 -2.00
C ASN A 24 -11.12 -4.14 -1.97
N ARG A 25 -10.62 -3.64 -3.09
CA ARG A 25 -9.28 -3.05 -3.11
C ARG A 25 -9.23 -1.79 -2.26
N LEU A 26 -8.11 -1.58 -1.61
CA LEU A 26 -7.86 -0.37 -0.84
C LEU A 26 -7.93 0.86 -1.76
N GLY A 27 -8.71 1.87 -1.35
CA GLY A 27 -9.00 3.05 -2.14
C GLY A 27 -10.02 2.85 -3.27
N GLN A 28 -10.62 1.65 -3.42
CA GLN A 28 -11.68 1.40 -4.39
C GLN A 28 -12.82 2.38 -4.18
N LEU A 29 -13.25 3.05 -5.27
CA LEU A 29 -14.37 3.97 -5.28
C LEU A 29 -15.68 3.20 -5.42
N GLY A 30 -16.60 3.45 -4.47
CA GLY A 30 -17.99 3.03 -4.54
C GLY A 30 -18.92 4.23 -4.66
N MET A 31 -19.99 4.12 -5.43
CA MET A 31 -21.00 5.16 -5.58
C MET A 31 -22.37 4.62 -5.18
N THR A 32 -23.03 5.33 -4.27
CA THR A 32 -24.41 5.03 -3.85
C THR A 32 -25.43 5.57 -4.88
N PRO A 33 -26.69 5.07 -4.88
CA PRO A 33 -27.71 5.51 -5.83
C PRO A 33 -28.00 7.02 -5.84
N ASP A 34 -27.72 7.73 -4.74
CA ASP A 34 -27.86 9.19 -4.62
C ASP A 34 -26.58 9.95 -5.08
N GLY A 35 -25.58 9.26 -5.63
CA GLY A 35 -24.37 9.87 -6.20
C GLY A 35 -23.25 10.15 -5.20
N ARG A 36 -23.40 9.79 -3.93
CA ARG A 36 -22.29 9.93 -2.97
C ARG A 36 -21.18 8.94 -3.27
N LEU A 37 -19.93 9.40 -3.10
CA LEU A 37 -18.73 8.61 -3.32
C LEU A 37 -18.10 8.20 -1.99
N PHE A 38 -17.74 6.93 -1.90
CA PHE A 38 -17.07 6.32 -0.77
C PHE A 38 -15.77 5.64 -1.24
N ARG A 39 -14.80 5.53 -0.33
CA ARG A 39 -13.58 4.76 -0.58
C ARG A 39 -13.46 3.65 0.45
N TYR A 40 -13.12 2.46 -0.04
CA TYR A 40 -12.80 1.35 0.81
C TYR A 40 -11.45 1.58 1.49
N CYS A 41 -11.41 1.46 2.81
CA CYS A 41 -10.18 1.56 3.59
C CYS A 41 -10.11 0.45 4.65
N ASN A 42 -8.91 0.16 5.10
CA ASN A 42 -8.65 -0.73 6.21
C ASN A 42 -8.30 0.13 7.43
N ASN A 43 -8.90 -0.19 8.58
CA ASN A 43 -8.59 0.45 9.85
C ASN A 43 -7.21 0.00 10.35
N GLY A 44 -6.47 0.91 10.98
CA GLY A 44 -5.27 0.61 11.75
C GLY A 44 -5.59 -0.03 13.11
N GLY A 45 -4.59 -0.09 13.99
CA GLY A 45 -4.74 -0.70 15.31
C GLY A 45 -5.58 0.08 16.34
N VAL A 46 -6.13 1.24 15.97
CA VAL A 46 -6.92 2.11 16.84
C VAL A 46 -8.33 2.26 16.28
N ALA A 47 -9.34 2.06 17.12
CA ALA A 47 -10.73 2.21 16.72
C ALA A 47 -11.02 3.60 16.11
N LEU A 48 -11.77 3.60 15.03
CA LEU A 48 -12.23 4.82 14.36
C LEU A 48 -13.64 5.15 14.87
N ALA A 49 -13.90 6.44 15.10
CA ALA A 49 -15.24 6.93 15.43
C ALA A 49 -15.89 7.59 14.21
N THR A 50 -17.22 7.49 14.12
CA THR A 50 -18.02 8.12 13.05
C THR A 50 -17.78 9.63 12.96
N ALA A 51 -17.82 10.16 11.75
CA ALA A 51 -17.66 11.59 11.42
C ALA A 51 -16.32 12.19 11.88
N ARG A 52 -15.27 11.38 11.97
CA ARG A 52 -13.90 11.84 12.23
C ARG A 52 -13.11 11.91 10.94
N MET A 53 -12.30 12.95 10.82
CA MET A 53 -11.30 13.00 9.75
C MET A 53 -10.25 11.92 9.99
N ILE A 54 -9.87 11.25 8.93
CA ILE A 54 -8.85 10.20 8.96
C ILE A 54 -7.70 10.54 8.01
N GLN A 55 -6.55 10.05 8.37
CA GLN A 55 -5.34 10.13 7.56
C GLN A 55 -4.77 8.74 7.32
N SER A 56 -3.88 8.63 6.33
CA SER A 56 -3.06 7.43 6.15
C SER A 56 -2.17 7.22 7.38
N GLU A 57 -1.70 6.00 7.58
CA GLU A 57 -0.61 5.74 8.52
C GLU A 57 0.60 6.65 8.19
N LEU A 58 1.37 7.00 9.20
CA LEU A 58 2.60 7.76 9.00
C LEU A 58 3.56 6.95 8.13
N PRO A 59 4.14 7.52 7.06
CA PRO A 59 5.18 6.82 6.32
C PRO A 59 6.34 6.45 7.25
N GLY A 60 6.74 5.18 7.22
CA GLY A 60 7.89 4.73 7.99
C GLY A 60 9.19 5.31 7.42
N VAL A 61 10.00 5.94 8.25
CA VAL A 61 11.29 6.53 7.85
C VAL A 61 12.34 5.49 7.46
N ASP A 62 12.15 4.24 7.87
CA ASP A 62 13.10 3.15 7.61
C ASP A 62 12.80 2.33 6.34
N TRP A 63 11.86 2.79 5.51
CA TRP A 63 11.47 2.11 4.27
C TRP A 63 11.88 2.87 3.02
N ASP A 64 12.61 3.95 3.16
CA ASP A 64 13.30 4.69 2.11
C ASP A 64 14.76 4.26 1.97
N GLU A 65 15.38 4.55 0.85
CA GLU A 65 16.78 4.22 0.53
C GLU A 65 17.17 2.74 0.79
N LEU A 66 16.21 1.81 0.73
CA LEU A 66 16.48 0.39 0.93
C LEU A 66 17.37 -0.15 -0.19
N ALA A 67 18.49 -0.77 0.19
CA ALA A 67 19.39 -1.38 -0.78
C ALA A 67 18.76 -2.65 -1.38
N VAL A 68 18.80 -2.79 -2.69
CA VAL A 68 18.51 -4.06 -3.37
C VAL A 68 19.59 -5.07 -2.97
N ALA A 69 19.18 -6.18 -2.35
CA ALA A 69 20.09 -7.15 -1.78
C ALA A 69 20.80 -8.05 -2.82
N ALA A 70 20.18 -8.24 -3.99
CA ALA A 70 20.73 -9.03 -5.10
C ALA A 70 20.33 -8.40 -6.44
N ALA A 71 21.18 -8.56 -7.46
CA ALA A 71 20.87 -8.07 -8.80
C ALA A 71 19.56 -8.67 -9.34
N VAL A 72 18.75 -7.83 -9.98
CA VAL A 72 17.42 -8.18 -10.52
C VAL A 72 17.44 -7.96 -12.04
N ALA A 73 17.12 -9.00 -12.79
CA ALA A 73 17.02 -8.89 -14.25
C ALA A 73 15.76 -8.12 -14.67
N ALA A 74 15.82 -7.44 -15.82
CA ALA A 74 14.63 -6.84 -16.40
C ALA A 74 13.50 -7.88 -16.58
N ASN A 75 12.26 -7.47 -16.39
CA ASN A 75 11.05 -8.29 -16.37
C ASN A 75 10.90 -9.26 -15.17
N ALA A 76 11.83 -9.32 -14.25
CA ALA A 76 11.63 -10.04 -12.99
C ALA A 76 10.53 -9.37 -12.14
N LYS A 77 9.74 -10.18 -11.44
CA LYS A 77 8.65 -9.73 -10.55
C LYS A 77 8.97 -9.82 -9.07
N VAL A 78 10.20 -10.16 -8.77
CA VAL A 78 10.65 -10.32 -7.38
C VAL A 78 11.91 -9.49 -7.19
N VAL A 79 11.91 -8.68 -6.15
CA VAL A 79 13.05 -7.86 -5.73
C VAL A 79 13.34 -8.18 -4.27
N THR A 80 14.59 -8.45 -3.93
CA THR A 80 15.02 -8.58 -2.54
C THR A 80 15.66 -7.30 -2.06
N VAL A 81 15.26 -6.82 -0.88
CA VAL A 81 15.77 -5.59 -0.26
C VAL A 81 16.28 -5.84 1.14
N THR A 82 17.29 -5.12 1.56
CA THR A 82 17.77 -5.14 2.94
C THR A 82 17.02 -4.07 3.73
N LEU A 83 16.32 -4.50 4.80
CA LEU A 83 15.57 -3.59 5.66
C LEU A 83 16.49 -2.79 6.57
N GLY A 84 16.02 -1.61 7.00
CA GLY A 84 16.62 -0.77 8.02
C GLY A 84 16.33 -1.26 9.45
N ALA A 85 16.23 -0.32 10.38
CA ALA A 85 15.97 -0.58 11.80
C ALA A 85 14.55 -1.07 12.10
N THR A 86 13.61 -0.90 11.16
CA THR A 86 12.22 -1.35 11.31
C THR A 86 11.96 -2.58 10.44
N GLY A 87 11.42 -3.64 11.02
CA GLY A 87 10.94 -4.83 10.30
C GLY A 87 9.61 -4.56 9.59
N ILE A 88 9.14 -5.55 8.84
CA ILE A 88 7.85 -5.54 8.17
C ILE A 88 7.02 -6.77 8.56
N THR A 89 5.71 -6.64 8.60
CA THR A 89 4.80 -7.76 8.79
C THR A 89 4.29 -8.27 7.43
N ALA A 90 3.71 -9.47 7.41
CA ALA A 90 3.16 -10.03 6.18
C ALA A 90 2.08 -9.10 5.61
N ALA A 91 2.12 -8.91 4.31
CA ALA A 91 1.16 -8.09 3.56
C ALA A 91 1.16 -6.58 3.92
N ASP A 92 2.16 -6.08 4.64
CA ASP A 92 2.26 -4.65 5.00
C ASP A 92 2.16 -3.72 3.79
N PHE A 93 2.77 -4.11 2.69
CA PHE A 93 2.81 -3.32 1.46
C PHE A 93 1.82 -3.78 0.39
N ASP A 94 0.86 -4.66 0.73
CA ASP A 94 -0.17 -5.07 -0.21
C ASP A 94 -0.93 -3.86 -0.78
N GLU A 95 -1.12 -3.88 -2.12
CA GLU A 95 -1.73 -2.79 -2.90
C GLU A 95 -1.00 -1.44 -2.80
N GLY A 96 0.22 -1.43 -2.24
CA GLY A 96 1.10 -0.28 -2.19
C GLY A 96 2.00 -0.19 -3.42
N TYR A 97 3.14 0.46 -3.25
CA TYR A 97 4.08 0.72 -4.34
C TYR A 97 5.52 0.54 -3.89
N MET A 98 6.36 0.13 -4.84
CA MET A 98 7.82 0.21 -4.76
C MET A 98 8.30 1.27 -5.75
N ASN A 99 9.02 2.28 -5.27
CA ASN A 99 9.60 3.33 -6.11
C ASN A 99 11.13 3.17 -6.17
N VAL A 100 11.72 3.39 -7.34
CA VAL A 100 13.17 3.35 -7.52
C VAL A 100 13.75 4.74 -7.36
N GLU A 101 14.71 4.91 -6.44
CA GLU A 101 15.26 6.21 -6.06
C GLU A 101 16.61 6.52 -6.69
N THR A 102 17.37 5.51 -7.06
CA THR A 102 18.71 5.69 -7.64
C THR A 102 18.70 6.06 -9.12
N THR A 103 19.87 6.42 -9.63
CA THR A 103 20.13 7.00 -10.95
C THR A 103 19.24 6.49 -12.09
N LEU A 104 18.99 7.34 -13.10
CA LEU A 104 18.18 7.03 -14.29
C LEU A 104 18.58 5.73 -14.98
N ALA A 105 19.88 5.42 -15.04
CA ALA A 105 20.40 4.19 -15.64
C ALA A 105 19.94 2.92 -14.92
N LEU A 106 19.54 3.03 -13.65
CA LEU A 106 19.01 1.94 -12.81
C LEU A 106 17.50 2.02 -12.59
N GLY A 107 16.79 2.88 -13.34
CA GLY A 107 15.34 3.01 -13.31
C GLY A 107 14.80 4.01 -12.30
N ALA A 108 15.58 5.00 -11.85
CA ALA A 108 15.10 6.05 -10.95
C ALA A 108 13.79 6.69 -11.46
N GLY A 109 12.84 6.86 -10.55
CA GLY A 109 11.49 7.35 -10.85
C GLY A 109 10.51 6.27 -11.36
N HIS A 110 10.97 5.05 -11.63
CA HIS A 110 10.04 3.95 -11.92
C HIS A 110 9.29 3.56 -10.66
N MET A 111 7.97 3.48 -10.77
CA MET A 111 7.07 3.05 -9.70
C MET A 111 6.39 1.75 -10.11
N TYR A 112 6.46 0.76 -9.24
CA TYR A 112 5.88 -0.57 -9.45
C TYR A 112 4.77 -0.83 -8.44
N ALA A 113 3.59 -1.21 -8.92
CA ALA A 113 2.49 -1.60 -8.07
C ALA A 113 2.80 -2.94 -7.39
N LEU A 114 2.38 -3.05 -6.13
CA LEU A 114 2.49 -4.28 -5.37
C LEU A 114 1.16 -5.06 -5.43
N PRO A 115 1.20 -6.39 -5.42
CA PRO A 115 0.01 -7.22 -5.54
C PRO A 115 -0.88 -7.13 -4.30
N SER A 116 -1.99 -7.83 -4.33
CA SER A 116 -2.96 -7.95 -3.25
C SER A 116 -3.26 -9.41 -2.99
N VAL A 117 -3.48 -9.77 -1.74
CA VAL A 117 -4.03 -11.09 -1.35
C VAL A 117 -5.51 -11.24 -1.71
N LEU A 118 -6.18 -10.15 -2.06
CA LEU A 118 -7.60 -10.16 -2.42
C LEU A 118 -7.86 -11.16 -3.54
N ASN A 119 -8.94 -11.95 -3.40
CA ASN A 119 -9.33 -13.00 -4.35
C ASN A 119 -8.28 -14.09 -4.58
N GLY A 120 -7.51 -14.44 -3.57
CA GLY A 120 -6.48 -15.48 -3.65
C GLY A 120 -5.19 -15.02 -4.35
N GLY A 121 -4.95 -13.72 -4.41
CA GLY A 121 -3.69 -13.17 -4.90
C GLY A 121 -2.51 -13.45 -3.98
N VAL A 122 -1.34 -13.03 -4.38
CA VAL A 122 -0.08 -13.21 -3.63
C VAL A 122 0.20 -11.96 -2.81
N ALA A 123 0.60 -12.13 -1.55
CA ALA A 123 1.07 -11.03 -0.72
C ALA A 123 2.30 -10.34 -1.33
N ALA A 124 2.39 -9.03 -1.15
CA ALA A 124 3.55 -8.25 -1.58
C ALA A 124 4.83 -8.65 -0.83
N ASN A 125 4.70 -9.00 0.44
CA ASN A 125 5.83 -9.38 1.31
C ASN A 125 5.39 -10.36 2.40
N ALA A 126 6.37 -11.10 2.92
CA ALA A 126 6.26 -11.87 4.16
C ALA A 126 6.73 -11.03 5.36
N THR A 127 6.53 -11.55 6.57
CA THR A 127 7.11 -10.95 7.79
C THR A 127 8.63 -11.11 7.80
N VAL A 128 9.34 -10.00 8.01
CA VAL A 128 10.80 -9.97 8.12
C VAL A 128 11.21 -9.03 9.26
N ALA A 129 12.12 -9.49 10.10
CA ALA A 129 12.67 -8.68 11.20
C ALA A 129 13.51 -7.50 10.70
N ALA A 130 13.74 -6.52 11.56
CA ALA A 130 14.67 -5.43 11.32
C ALA A 130 16.04 -5.93 10.83
N SER A 131 16.66 -5.21 9.93
CA SER A 131 17.94 -5.52 9.29
C SER A 131 17.95 -6.84 8.50
N GLY A 132 16.79 -7.48 8.33
CA GLY A 132 16.63 -8.69 7.53
C GLY A 132 16.53 -8.41 6.03
N THR A 133 16.60 -9.47 5.22
CA THR A 133 16.37 -9.39 3.78
C THR A 133 14.91 -9.73 3.48
N ALA A 134 14.17 -8.77 2.95
CA ALA A 134 12.78 -8.93 2.55
C ALA A 134 12.67 -9.25 1.06
N THR A 135 11.77 -10.17 0.72
CA THR A 135 11.38 -10.47 -0.65
C THR A 135 10.11 -9.69 -0.97
N ILE A 136 10.19 -8.80 -1.95
CA ILE A 136 9.07 -7.98 -2.41
C ILE A 136 8.60 -8.50 -3.76
N THR A 137 7.32 -8.87 -3.82
CA THR A 137 6.66 -9.30 -5.05
C THR A 137 6.04 -8.09 -5.75
N LEU A 138 6.18 -8.00 -7.07
CA LEU A 138 5.64 -6.91 -7.89
C LEU A 138 4.46 -7.43 -8.72
N ALA A 139 3.47 -6.59 -8.96
CA ALA A 139 2.36 -6.91 -9.86
C ALA A 139 2.83 -7.04 -11.32
N GLU A 140 3.85 -6.27 -11.70
CA GLU A 140 4.48 -6.32 -13.02
C GLU A 140 6.00 -6.45 -12.91
N GLY A 141 6.65 -6.89 -14.00
CA GLY A 141 8.11 -7.02 -14.03
C GLY A 141 8.83 -5.67 -14.10
N VAL A 142 10.00 -5.58 -13.47
CA VAL A 142 10.85 -4.39 -13.53
C VAL A 142 11.24 -4.07 -14.97
N LYS A 143 11.20 -2.81 -15.35
CA LYS A 143 11.50 -2.39 -16.75
C LYS A 143 13.00 -2.29 -17.00
N VAL A 144 13.77 -1.97 -15.99
CA VAL A 144 15.23 -1.83 -16.04
C VAL A 144 15.85 -2.77 -15.02
N ALA A 145 16.92 -3.46 -15.40
CA ALA A 145 17.65 -4.30 -14.48
C ALA A 145 18.19 -3.49 -13.29
N MET A 146 18.13 -4.06 -12.10
CA MET A 146 18.61 -3.43 -10.86
C MET A 146 19.89 -4.13 -10.40
N THR A 147 20.74 -3.38 -9.72
CA THR A 147 21.97 -3.89 -9.07
C THR A 147 21.89 -3.68 -7.57
N THR A 148 22.87 -4.17 -6.84
CA THR A 148 22.97 -3.93 -5.39
C THR A 148 23.24 -2.45 -5.03
N SER A 149 23.56 -1.60 -6.02
CA SER A 149 23.65 -0.15 -5.85
C SER A 149 22.31 0.55 -6.00
N THR A 150 21.27 -0.16 -6.47
CA THR A 150 19.92 0.40 -6.60
C THR A 150 19.30 0.58 -5.21
N LYS A 151 18.68 1.74 -5.01
CA LYS A 151 17.91 2.06 -3.82
C LYS A 151 16.43 2.13 -4.18
N VAL A 152 15.59 1.68 -3.27
CA VAL A 152 14.13 1.68 -3.44
C VAL A 152 13.43 2.17 -2.19
N LEU A 153 12.27 2.79 -2.38
CA LEU A 153 11.33 3.19 -1.35
C LEU A 153 10.12 2.27 -1.41
N LEU A 154 9.70 1.75 -0.27
CA LEU A 154 8.44 1.01 -0.13
C LEU A 154 7.36 1.93 0.45
N ILE A 155 6.22 1.99 -0.22
CA ILE A 155 5.10 2.88 0.14
C ILE A 155 3.87 2.01 0.37
N LYS A 156 3.27 2.09 1.58
CA LYS A 156 1.97 1.48 1.87
C LYS A 156 0.87 2.16 1.07
N ASN A 157 -0.21 1.43 0.81
CA ASN A 157 -1.42 2.04 0.24
C ASN A 157 -1.97 3.09 1.22
N PRO A 158 -2.28 4.34 0.78
CA PRO A 158 -2.79 5.40 1.67
C PRO A 158 -4.10 5.05 2.40
N PHE A 159 -4.85 4.06 1.91
CA PHE A 159 -6.11 3.60 2.51
C PHE A 159 -5.93 2.36 3.38
N LYS A 160 -4.69 1.93 3.61
CA LYS A 160 -4.32 0.87 4.53
C LYS A 160 -3.97 1.48 5.90
N ASP A 161 -4.39 0.79 6.95
CA ASP A 161 -4.08 1.14 8.34
C ASP A 161 -4.39 2.61 8.68
N VAL A 162 -5.55 3.12 8.16
CA VAL A 162 -5.95 4.50 8.41
C VAL A 162 -6.21 4.75 9.90
N ILE A 163 -5.91 5.97 10.33
CA ILE A 163 -6.08 6.40 11.73
C ILE A 163 -6.87 7.71 11.79
N ILE A 164 -7.46 8.00 12.96
CA ILE A 164 -8.00 9.35 13.21
C ILE A 164 -6.83 10.33 13.15
N HIS A 165 -6.98 11.41 12.37
CA HIS A 165 -5.91 12.39 12.24
C HIS A 165 -5.65 13.10 13.58
N PRO A 166 -4.38 13.26 14.02
CA PRO A 166 -4.05 14.15 15.13
C PRO A 166 -4.20 15.62 14.69
N SER A 167 -4.12 16.53 15.64
CA SER A 167 -4.09 17.96 15.34
C SER A 167 -2.71 18.53 15.69
N PRO A 168 -1.90 19.00 14.73
CA PRO A 168 -2.14 18.99 13.27
C PRO A 168 -2.05 17.58 12.64
N ALA A 169 -2.57 17.43 11.41
CA ALA A 169 -2.40 16.21 10.64
C ALA A 169 -0.92 15.95 10.34
N THR A 170 -0.51 14.68 10.42
CA THR A 170 0.90 14.27 10.25
C THR A 170 1.14 13.44 8.98
N ALA A 171 0.07 13.05 8.28
CA ALA A 171 0.12 12.28 7.04
C ALA A 171 -1.01 12.72 6.10
N LEU A 172 -1.16 12.03 4.97
CA LEU A 172 -2.17 12.34 3.95
C LEU A 172 -3.59 12.18 4.51
N LEU A 173 -4.40 13.24 4.47
CA LEU A 173 -5.82 13.16 4.78
C LEU A 173 -6.53 12.35 3.68
N VAL A 174 -7.24 11.29 4.07
CA VAL A 174 -7.85 10.35 3.13
C VAL A 174 -9.37 10.38 3.14
N GLY A 175 -10.00 10.95 4.15
CA GLY A 175 -11.45 11.09 4.19
C GLY A 175 -12.03 11.36 5.56
N VAL A 176 -13.33 11.08 5.68
CA VAL A 176 -14.11 11.14 6.92
C VAL A 176 -14.81 9.81 7.10
N THR A 177 -14.75 9.26 8.29
CA THR A 177 -15.42 7.99 8.62
C THR A 177 -16.94 8.10 8.56
N VAL A 178 -17.59 7.05 8.09
CA VAL A 178 -19.06 6.95 8.02
C VAL A 178 -19.64 5.92 8.98
N ALA A 179 -18.77 5.12 9.61
CA ALA A 179 -19.12 4.14 10.63
C ALA A 179 -18.05 4.12 11.73
N ASP A 180 -18.39 3.61 12.91
CA ASP A 180 -17.42 3.30 13.98
C ASP A 180 -16.77 1.95 13.65
N VAL A 181 -15.46 1.82 13.80
CA VAL A 181 -14.68 0.61 13.49
C VAL A 181 -13.68 0.34 14.62
#